data_591998df43d71a3aff3c1679122b5702
#
_entry.id   591998df43d71a3aff3c1679122b5702
#
_cell.length_a   1.000
_cell.length_b   1.000
_cell.length_c   1.000
_cell.angle_alpha   90.00
_cell.angle_beta   90.00
_cell.angle_gamma   90.00
#
_symmetry.space_group_name_H-M   'P 1'
#
loop_
_entity.id
_entity.type
_entity.pdbx_description
1 polymer ?
#
loop_
_entity_poly.entity_id
_entity_poly.type
_entity_poly.pdbx_seq_one_letter_code
_entity_poly.pdbx_strand_id
1 'polypeptide(L)'
;MLSNFRWAKRPLPSFLHSSITPSLQLPVTATFLGTGTSVGVPVIGCDCPVCTSNHPGNQRTRSSLHLEMPGLSLLVDTGPDLREQALRENLRTVDAVLYTHAHLDHVAGFDELRAFCWHREAPLPIYAGPETMDALTRMFPWAMSNTSPSYVRPDPHLVEGPFQLGPLAITPVPVLHPKVETFGYRFDLPTGHTLAYLSDVKEIPPASRALLPDLDILIIDALRPSPHPTHMNVEEALATIADLQPSRAILTHLAHEIDYRTAREDLALPDSVSLAHDGLKLRFEKGERCARLLPPTS
;
A
#
# COMPACT_ATOMS: atom_id res chain seq x y z
N MET A 1 -25.67 -4.85 -24.66
CA MET A 1 -25.08 -3.68 -25.33
C MET A 1 -24.08 -3.08 -24.36
N LEU A 2 -22.79 -3.39 -24.55
CA LEU A 2 -21.70 -2.81 -23.74
C LEU A 2 -21.42 -1.44 -24.33
N SER A 3 -21.90 -0.38 -23.68
CA SER A 3 -21.57 0.99 -24.06
C SER A 3 -20.08 1.23 -23.77
N ASN A 4 -19.35 1.67 -24.80
CA ASN A 4 -17.94 2.10 -24.71
C ASN A 4 -17.83 3.28 -23.70
N PHE A 5 -17.52 2.99 -22.45
CA PHE A 5 -17.10 4.00 -21.50
C PHE A 5 -15.71 4.50 -21.93
N ARG A 6 -15.67 5.65 -22.62
CA ARG A 6 -14.43 6.40 -22.83
C ARG A 6 -14.19 7.27 -21.59
N TRP A 7 -13.19 6.94 -20.83
CA TRP A 7 -12.68 7.80 -19.76
C TRP A 7 -12.17 9.12 -20.39
N ALA A 8 -12.88 10.20 -20.12
CA ALA A 8 -12.40 11.52 -20.52
C ALA A 8 -11.24 11.92 -19.60
N LYS A 9 -10.11 12.35 -20.16
CA LYS A 9 -9.00 12.96 -19.41
C LYS A 9 -9.56 14.16 -18.65
N ARG A 10 -9.77 14.00 -17.33
CA ARG A 10 -10.11 15.13 -16.45
C ARG A 10 -8.81 15.71 -15.91
N PRO A 11 -8.65 17.03 -15.88
CA PRO A 11 -7.53 17.66 -15.20
C PRO A 11 -7.61 17.31 -13.70
N LEU A 12 -6.44 17.08 -13.10
CA LEU A 12 -6.31 16.87 -11.65
C LEU A 12 -7.02 18.00 -10.90
N PRO A 13 -7.77 17.71 -9.83
CA PRO A 13 -8.41 18.76 -9.04
C PRO A 13 -7.35 19.75 -8.55
N SER A 14 -7.54 21.03 -8.87
CA SER A 14 -6.71 22.10 -8.31
C SER A 14 -7.06 22.27 -6.85
N PHE A 15 -6.25 21.69 -5.96
CA PHE A 15 -6.30 22.05 -4.55
C PHE A 15 -6.01 23.55 -4.46
N LEU A 16 -6.97 24.32 -3.93
CA LEU A 16 -6.86 25.76 -3.76
C LEU A 16 -5.52 26.08 -3.07
N HIS A 17 -4.71 26.92 -3.72
CA HIS A 17 -3.51 27.49 -3.12
C HIS A 17 -3.95 28.41 -1.97
N SER A 18 -4.15 27.85 -0.78
CA SER A 18 -4.11 28.64 0.43
C SER A 18 -2.64 29.00 0.66
N SER A 19 -2.36 30.29 0.77
CA SER A 19 -1.06 30.87 1.10
C SER A 19 -0.44 30.12 2.30
N ILE A 20 0.59 29.30 2.00
CA ILE A 20 1.31 28.53 3.00
C ILE A 20 2.17 29.51 3.78
N THR A 21 1.72 29.93 4.96
CA THR A 21 2.62 30.36 6.03
C THR A 21 3.66 29.26 6.23
N PRO A 22 4.93 29.53 6.57
CA PRO A 22 5.92 28.49 6.83
C PRO A 22 5.43 27.64 8.01
N SER A 23 4.62 26.64 7.74
CA SER A 23 4.09 25.72 8.73
C SER A 23 5.25 24.87 9.24
N LEU A 24 5.33 24.74 10.56
CA LEU A 24 5.95 23.57 11.18
C LEU A 24 5.63 22.35 10.31
N GLN A 25 6.64 21.81 9.61
CA GLN A 25 6.42 20.68 8.73
C GLN A 25 6.12 19.48 9.63
N LEU A 26 4.84 19.17 9.73
CA LEU A 26 4.32 18.09 10.56
C LEU A 26 4.79 16.75 10.00
N PRO A 27 4.97 15.75 10.87
CA PRO A 27 5.47 14.46 10.47
C PRO A 27 4.52 13.75 9.50
N VAL A 28 5.09 12.86 8.67
CA VAL A 28 4.33 11.87 7.90
C VAL A 28 4.38 10.54 8.66
N THR A 29 3.27 9.84 8.72
CA THR A 29 3.20 8.50 9.30
C THR A 29 2.75 7.51 8.22
N ALA A 30 3.53 6.45 8.02
CA ALA A 30 3.13 5.29 7.23
C ALA A 30 2.75 4.15 8.17
N THR A 31 1.51 3.67 8.07
CA THR A 31 0.97 2.57 8.88
C THR A 31 0.72 1.35 8.01
N PHE A 32 1.32 0.22 8.34
CA PHE A 32 1.00 -1.07 7.72
C PHE A 32 -0.36 -1.53 8.26
N LEU A 33 -1.40 -1.40 7.46
CA LEU A 33 -2.74 -1.87 7.84
C LEU A 33 -2.82 -3.39 7.78
N GLY A 34 -2.14 -4.00 6.82
CA GLY A 34 -2.01 -5.44 6.71
C GLY A 34 -0.69 -5.81 6.03
N THR A 35 -0.18 -6.99 6.33
CA THR A 35 1.16 -7.44 5.94
C THR A 35 1.20 -8.87 5.41
N GLY A 36 0.03 -9.51 5.37
CA GLY A 36 -0.13 -10.89 4.93
C GLY A 36 -0.40 -11.03 3.44
N THR A 37 -0.22 -12.24 2.96
CA THR A 37 -0.54 -12.71 1.62
C THR A 37 -2.05 -12.76 1.36
N SER A 38 -2.44 -13.13 0.15
CA SER A 38 -3.83 -13.18 -0.33
C SER A 38 -4.80 -14.00 0.55
N VAL A 39 -4.32 -14.99 1.26
CA VAL A 39 -5.13 -15.81 2.18
C VAL A 39 -5.08 -15.32 3.62
N GLY A 40 -4.22 -14.34 3.93
CA GLY A 40 -3.94 -13.91 5.30
C GLY A 40 -3.21 -14.96 6.14
N VAL A 41 -2.86 -14.58 7.37
CA VAL A 41 -2.31 -15.49 8.38
C VAL A 41 -3.03 -15.20 9.70
N PRO A 42 -3.64 -16.21 10.36
CA PRO A 42 -3.70 -17.65 10.06
C PRO A 42 -4.42 -18.00 8.76
N VAL A 43 -3.97 -19.06 8.11
CA VAL A 43 -4.67 -19.63 6.95
C VAL A 43 -5.82 -20.53 7.43
N ILE A 44 -6.98 -20.40 6.81
CA ILE A 44 -8.17 -21.21 7.17
C ILE A 44 -7.85 -22.70 7.07
N GLY A 45 -8.08 -23.43 8.16
CA GLY A 45 -7.85 -24.88 8.24
C GLY A 45 -6.39 -25.29 8.35
N CYS A 46 -5.47 -24.37 8.64
CA CYS A 46 -4.05 -24.67 8.82
C CYS A 46 -3.66 -24.75 10.30
N ASP A 47 -3.06 -25.87 10.72
CA ASP A 47 -2.62 -26.12 12.09
C ASP A 47 -1.09 -25.98 12.25
N CYS A 48 -0.40 -25.31 11.35
CA CYS A 48 1.05 -25.11 11.48
C CYS A 48 1.39 -24.19 12.67
N PRO A 49 2.64 -24.24 13.17
CA PRO A 49 3.07 -23.44 14.34
C PRO A 49 2.84 -21.94 14.20
N VAL A 50 2.87 -21.40 12.99
CA VAL A 50 2.62 -19.98 12.73
C VAL A 50 1.12 -19.67 12.79
N CYS A 51 0.28 -20.48 12.13
CA CYS A 51 -1.17 -20.28 12.11
C CYS A 51 -1.84 -20.51 13.48
N THR A 52 -1.25 -21.33 14.35
CA THR A 52 -1.74 -21.56 15.72
C THR A 52 -1.09 -20.65 16.75
N SER A 53 -0.17 -19.76 16.33
CA SER A 53 0.54 -18.83 17.22
C SER A 53 -0.36 -17.67 17.63
N ASN A 54 -0.29 -17.30 18.91
CA ASN A 54 -0.91 -16.07 19.44
C ASN A 54 0.00 -14.84 19.33
N HIS A 55 1.17 -14.96 18.70
CA HIS A 55 2.09 -13.85 18.55
C HIS A 55 1.51 -12.82 17.56
N PRO A 56 1.43 -11.52 17.91
CA PRO A 56 0.82 -10.49 17.02
C PRO A 56 1.44 -10.43 15.63
N GLY A 57 2.76 -10.59 15.49
CA GLY A 57 3.45 -10.60 14.20
C GLY A 57 3.13 -11.81 13.31
N ASN A 58 2.45 -12.85 13.85
CA ASN A 58 1.92 -13.99 13.12
C ASN A 58 0.41 -13.87 12.85
N GLN A 59 -0.20 -12.74 13.18
CA GLN A 59 -1.56 -12.38 12.80
C GLN A 59 -1.46 -11.32 11.69
N ARG A 60 -1.73 -11.69 10.44
CA ARG A 60 -1.46 -10.85 9.27
C ARG A 60 -2.71 -10.78 8.40
N THR A 61 -3.35 -9.62 8.38
CA THR A 61 -4.41 -9.31 7.43
C THR A 61 -3.82 -8.99 6.05
N ARG A 62 -4.64 -8.96 4.99
CA ARG A 62 -4.19 -8.72 3.62
C ARG A 62 -3.49 -7.39 3.48
N SER A 63 -2.47 -7.36 2.64
CA SER A 63 -1.55 -6.22 2.50
C SER A 63 -2.28 -4.91 2.17
N SER A 64 -2.02 -3.88 2.96
CA SER A 64 -2.48 -2.51 2.74
C SER A 64 -1.61 -1.53 3.52
N LEU A 65 -1.46 -0.32 3.00
CA LEU A 65 -0.67 0.75 3.61
C LEU A 65 -1.50 2.02 3.73
N HIS A 66 -1.35 2.73 4.85
CA HIS A 66 -1.94 4.05 5.03
C HIS A 66 -0.84 5.09 5.25
N LEU A 67 -0.89 6.18 4.48
CA LEU A 67 -0.01 7.35 4.66
C LEU A 67 -0.83 8.51 5.19
N GLU A 68 -0.45 9.01 6.36
CA GLU A 68 -1.09 10.15 7.01
C GLU A 68 -0.12 11.32 7.13
N MET A 69 -0.56 12.46 6.66
CA MET A 69 0.16 13.73 6.76
C MET A 69 -0.82 14.90 6.82
N PRO A 70 -0.40 16.10 7.21
CA PRO A 70 -1.30 17.25 7.25
C PRO A 70 -1.98 17.51 5.91
N GLY A 71 -3.31 17.44 5.93
CA GLY A 71 -4.15 17.68 4.75
C GLY A 71 -4.24 16.51 3.76
N LEU A 72 -3.71 15.33 4.11
CA LEU A 72 -3.84 14.13 3.26
C LEU A 72 -3.81 12.85 4.10
N SER A 73 -4.86 12.06 3.95
CA SER A 73 -4.98 10.68 4.42
C SER A 73 -5.12 9.78 3.20
N LEU A 74 -4.03 9.08 2.82
CA LEU A 74 -3.93 8.27 1.61
C LEU A 74 -3.93 6.79 1.96
N LEU A 75 -4.84 6.04 1.37
CA LEU A 75 -4.93 4.58 1.50
C LEU A 75 -4.36 3.90 0.25
N VAL A 76 -3.56 2.86 0.43
CA VAL A 76 -3.09 1.99 -0.65
C VAL A 76 -3.75 0.62 -0.47
N ASP A 77 -4.57 0.26 -1.43
CA ASP A 77 -5.41 -0.94 -1.50
C ASP A 77 -6.52 -1.03 -0.44
N THR A 78 -7.58 -1.73 -0.81
CA THR A 78 -8.78 -1.94 0.00
C THR A 78 -9.11 -3.44 0.03
N GLY A 79 -8.26 -4.22 0.69
CA GLY A 79 -8.47 -5.66 0.85
C GLY A 79 -9.71 -6.00 1.67
N PRO A 80 -10.10 -7.28 1.76
CA PRO A 80 -11.31 -7.72 2.47
C PRO A 80 -11.29 -7.40 3.97
N ASP A 81 -10.12 -7.13 4.53
CA ASP A 81 -9.93 -6.84 5.96
C ASP A 81 -9.99 -5.34 6.28
N LEU A 82 -10.29 -4.46 5.29
CA LEU A 82 -10.22 -3.00 5.46
C LEU A 82 -11.00 -2.50 6.69
N ARG A 83 -12.19 -3.06 6.94
CA ARG A 83 -12.99 -2.65 8.10
C ARG A 83 -12.26 -2.94 9.42
N GLU A 84 -11.71 -4.13 9.57
CA GLU A 84 -10.95 -4.52 10.77
C GLU A 84 -9.70 -3.66 10.92
N GLN A 85 -8.94 -3.49 9.85
CA GLN A 85 -7.74 -2.67 9.78
C GLN A 85 -8.03 -1.21 10.20
N ALA A 86 -9.08 -0.62 9.62
CA ALA A 86 -9.47 0.76 9.92
C ALA A 86 -9.89 0.97 11.39
N LEU A 87 -10.62 0.01 11.96
CA LEU A 87 -11.03 0.05 13.37
C LEU A 87 -9.83 -0.12 14.31
N ARG A 88 -8.94 -1.07 14.04
CA ARG A 88 -7.74 -1.33 14.80
C ARG A 88 -6.82 -0.12 14.85
N GLU A 89 -6.58 0.52 13.71
CA GLU A 89 -5.68 1.67 13.60
C GLU A 89 -6.37 3.02 13.83
N ASN A 90 -7.67 3.01 14.18
CA ASN A 90 -8.47 4.23 14.36
C ASN A 90 -8.46 5.15 13.14
N LEU A 91 -8.46 4.58 11.93
CA LEU A 91 -8.52 5.32 10.68
C LEU A 91 -9.89 6.01 10.55
N ARG A 92 -9.90 7.34 10.56
CA ARG A 92 -11.15 8.13 10.59
C ARG A 92 -11.51 8.75 9.26
N THR A 93 -10.52 9.03 8.44
CA THR A 93 -10.70 9.71 7.15
C THR A 93 -9.82 9.06 6.10
N VAL A 94 -10.30 9.06 4.86
CA VAL A 94 -9.52 8.71 3.66
C VAL A 94 -9.79 9.77 2.62
N ASP A 95 -8.76 10.47 2.17
CA ASP A 95 -8.86 11.55 1.19
C ASP A 95 -8.68 11.05 -0.24
N ALA A 96 -7.89 10.00 -0.42
CA ALA A 96 -7.68 9.34 -1.70
C ALA A 96 -7.32 7.86 -1.50
N VAL A 97 -7.55 7.05 -2.53
CA VAL A 97 -7.15 5.63 -2.56
C VAL A 97 -6.27 5.39 -3.79
N LEU A 98 -5.13 4.72 -3.60
CA LEU A 98 -4.32 4.13 -4.68
C LEU A 98 -4.57 2.63 -4.74
N TYR A 99 -4.68 2.09 -5.94
CA TYR A 99 -4.72 0.64 -6.14
C TYR A 99 -3.46 0.16 -6.84
N THR A 100 -2.86 -0.89 -6.30
CA THR A 100 -1.70 -1.53 -6.90
C THR A 100 -2.11 -2.39 -8.09
N HIS A 101 -3.12 -3.23 -7.92
CA HIS A 101 -3.66 -4.14 -8.94
C HIS A 101 -5.04 -4.68 -8.55
N ALA A 102 -5.65 -5.52 -9.40
CA ALA A 102 -7.05 -5.93 -9.29
C ALA A 102 -7.29 -7.27 -8.58
N HIS A 103 -6.31 -7.86 -7.89
CA HIS A 103 -6.56 -9.08 -7.11
C HIS A 103 -7.49 -8.79 -5.92
N LEU A 104 -8.29 -9.79 -5.54
CA LEU A 104 -9.35 -9.61 -4.54
C LEU A 104 -8.82 -9.24 -3.16
N ASP A 105 -7.64 -9.69 -2.79
CA ASP A 105 -6.98 -9.33 -1.54
C ASP A 105 -6.59 -7.83 -1.49
N HIS A 106 -6.58 -7.13 -2.63
CA HIS A 106 -6.32 -5.70 -2.74
C HIS A 106 -7.57 -4.85 -2.99
N VAL A 107 -8.67 -5.44 -3.46
CA VAL A 107 -9.85 -4.65 -3.88
C VAL A 107 -11.18 -5.10 -3.27
N ALA A 108 -11.28 -6.30 -2.66
CA ALA A 108 -12.57 -6.85 -2.24
C ALA A 108 -13.29 -6.05 -1.13
N GLY A 109 -12.55 -5.26 -0.35
CA GLY A 109 -13.11 -4.34 0.65
C GLY A 109 -13.49 -2.96 0.11
N PHE A 110 -13.58 -2.79 -1.21
CA PHE A 110 -13.94 -1.51 -1.84
C PHE A 110 -15.22 -0.88 -1.27
N ASP A 111 -16.23 -1.69 -0.95
CA ASP A 111 -17.50 -1.19 -0.39
C ASP A 111 -17.37 -0.64 1.04
N GLU A 112 -16.33 -1.00 1.79
CA GLU A 112 -16.04 -0.43 3.11
C GLU A 112 -15.66 1.06 3.04
N LEU A 113 -15.22 1.55 1.87
CA LEU A 113 -14.99 2.97 1.62
C LEU A 113 -16.25 3.82 1.81
N ARG A 114 -17.42 3.20 1.80
CA ARG A 114 -18.72 3.84 2.06
C ARG A 114 -18.71 4.63 3.37
N ALA A 115 -18.12 4.09 4.43
CA ALA A 115 -18.07 4.73 5.74
C ALA A 115 -17.30 6.07 5.69
N PHE A 116 -16.25 6.15 4.88
CA PHE A 116 -15.47 7.37 4.68
C PHE A 116 -16.16 8.38 3.74
N CYS A 117 -17.16 7.95 2.96
CA CYS A 117 -17.91 8.81 2.06
C CYS A 117 -19.10 9.54 2.71
N TRP A 118 -19.64 9.06 3.85
CA TRP A 118 -20.85 9.60 4.46
C TRP A 118 -20.78 11.07 4.85
N HIS A 119 -19.60 11.56 5.21
CA HIS A 119 -19.41 12.95 5.63
C HIS A 119 -18.62 13.78 4.61
N ARG A 120 -18.44 13.25 3.40
CA ARG A 120 -17.76 13.96 2.31
C ARG A 120 -18.78 14.65 1.40
N GLU A 121 -18.53 15.91 1.08
CA GLU A 121 -19.29 16.62 0.04
C GLU A 121 -18.87 16.15 -1.35
N ALA A 122 -17.55 16.09 -1.60
CA ALA A 122 -16.98 15.64 -2.86
C ALA A 122 -16.83 14.12 -2.95
N PRO A 123 -16.91 13.53 -4.14
CA PRO A 123 -16.54 12.13 -4.37
C PRO A 123 -15.13 11.80 -3.89
N LEU A 124 -14.87 10.54 -3.61
CA LEU A 124 -13.57 10.03 -3.14
C LEU A 124 -12.67 9.73 -4.34
N PRO A 125 -11.55 10.45 -4.52
CA PRO A 125 -10.59 10.14 -5.58
C PRO A 125 -10.02 8.73 -5.42
N ILE A 126 -10.07 7.95 -6.51
CA ILE A 126 -9.44 6.63 -6.59
C ILE A 126 -8.50 6.60 -7.80
N TYR A 127 -7.30 6.10 -7.60
CA TYR A 127 -6.23 6.07 -8.59
C TYR A 127 -5.84 4.62 -8.87
N ALA A 128 -5.82 4.22 -10.14
CA ALA A 128 -5.44 2.88 -10.55
C ALA A 128 -4.91 2.87 -11.99
N GLY A 129 -4.14 1.85 -12.33
CA GLY A 129 -3.83 1.57 -13.73
C GLY A 129 -5.07 1.22 -14.55
N PRO A 130 -5.02 1.30 -15.88
CA PRO A 130 -6.17 1.08 -16.76
C PRO A 130 -6.87 -0.27 -16.56
N GLU A 131 -6.11 -1.37 -16.43
CA GLU A 131 -6.70 -2.71 -16.25
C GLU A 131 -7.37 -2.84 -14.87
N THR A 132 -6.75 -2.28 -13.83
CA THR A 132 -7.29 -2.29 -12.47
C THR A 132 -8.57 -1.43 -12.39
N MET A 133 -8.59 -0.25 -13.00
CA MET A 133 -9.77 0.61 -13.03
C MET A 133 -10.94 -0.04 -13.77
N ASP A 134 -10.66 -0.73 -14.88
CA ASP A 134 -11.65 -1.49 -15.63
C ASP A 134 -12.19 -2.68 -14.81
N ALA A 135 -11.32 -3.38 -14.07
CA ALA A 135 -11.73 -4.45 -13.17
C ALA A 135 -12.62 -3.93 -12.03
N LEU A 136 -12.26 -2.82 -11.36
CA LEU A 136 -13.08 -2.17 -10.33
C LEU A 136 -14.45 -1.79 -10.87
N THR A 137 -14.50 -1.24 -12.09
CA THR A 137 -15.75 -0.86 -12.75
C THR A 137 -16.67 -2.06 -13.01
N ARG A 138 -16.09 -3.21 -13.39
CA ARG A 138 -16.85 -4.46 -13.58
C ARG A 138 -17.29 -5.10 -12.28
N MET A 139 -16.44 -5.07 -11.25
CA MET A 139 -16.74 -5.69 -9.95
C MET A 139 -17.75 -4.87 -9.14
N PHE A 140 -17.67 -3.54 -9.20
CA PHE A 140 -18.49 -2.62 -8.38
C PHE A 140 -19.30 -1.64 -9.24
N PRO A 141 -20.09 -2.10 -10.24
CA PRO A 141 -20.79 -1.21 -11.17
C PRO A 141 -21.81 -0.29 -10.47
N TRP A 142 -22.39 -0.75 -9.36
CA TRP A 142 -23.31 0.06 -8.56
C TRP A 142 -22.64 1.28 -7.90
N ALA A 143 -21.39 1.16 -7.51
CA ALA A 143 -20.63 2.26 -6.93
C ALA A 143 -20.12 3.22 -8.01
N MET A 144 -19.57 2.69 -9.09
CA MET A 144 -19.00 3.48 -10.18
C MET A 144 -20.00 4.34 -10.94
N SER A 145 -21.28 3.96 -10.94
CA SER A 145 -22.37 4.69 -11.60
C SER A 145 -23.27 5.46 -10.62
N ASN A 146 -23.01 5.39 -9.31
CA ASN A 146 -23.95 5.87 -8.30
C ASN A 146 -23.55 7.24 -7.74
N THR A 147 -24.56 8.12 -7.63
CA THR A 147 -24.42 9.45 -7.01
C THR A 147 -25.05 9.52 -5.61
N SER A 148 -25.60 8.42 -5.10
CA SER A 148 -26.24 8.39 -3.79
C SER A 148 -25.22 8.56 -2.65
N PRO A 149 -25.49 9.45 -1.69
CA PRO A 149 -24.60 9.64 -0.53
C PRO A 149 -24.50 8.41 0.40
N SER A 150 -25.38 7.42 0.23
CA SER A 150 -25.42 6.19 1.03
C SER A 150 -24.42 5.12 0.56
N TYR A 151 -23.76 5.32 -0.58
CA TYR A 151 -22.80 4.39 -1.17
C TYR A 151 -21.44 5.04 -1.34
N VAL A 152 -20.44 4.23 -1.73
CA VAL A 152 -19.17 4.75 -2.22
C VAL A 152 -19.44 5.64 -3.42
N ARG A 153 -18.84 6.82 -3.42
CA ARG A 153 -18.89 7.77 -4.55
C ARG A 153 -17.49 7.99 -5.05
N PRO A 154 -16.95 7.09 -5.87
CA PRO A 154 -15.60 7.21 -6.38
C PRO A 154 -15.49 8.32 -7.43
N ASP A 155 -14.33 8.97 -7.47
CA ASP A 155 -13.87 9.84 -8.57
C ASP A 155 -12.66 9.16 -9.21
N PRO A 156 -12.84 8.41 -10.32
CA PRO A 156 -11.79 7.60 -10.91
C PRO A 156 -10.74 8.41 -11.66
N HIS A 157 -9.47 8.13 -11.39
CA HIS A 157 -8.31 8.71 -12.06
C HIS A 157 -7.38 7.60 -12.56
N LEU A 158 -7.03 7.64 -13.85
CA LEU A 158 -6.05 6.70 -14.40
C LEU A 158 -4.63 7.11 -14.04
N VAL A 159 -3.85 6.14 -13.59
CA VAL A 159 -2.42 6.28 -13.34
C VAL A 159 -1.67 6.01 -14.64
N GLU A 160 -1.16 7.07 -15.28
CA GLU A 160 -0.40 7.01 -16.55
C GLU A 160 1.07 7.42 -16.36
N GLY A 161 1.45 7.97 -15.20
CA GLY A 161 2.79 8.46 -14.89
C GLY A 161 2.83 9.17 -13.53
N PRO A 162 3.94 9.86 -13.20
CA PRO A 162 4.07 10.59 -11.94
C PRO A 162 2.99 11.69 -11.81
N PHE A 163 2.48 11.85 -10.58
CA PHE A 163 1.46 12.84 -10.25
C PHE A 163 1.62 13.35 -8.82
N GLN A 164 0.83 14.39 -8.46
CA GLN A 164 0.88 15.05 -7.17
C GLN A 164 -0.47 14.92 -6.46
N LEU A 165 -0.44 14.53 -5.17
CA LEU A 165 -1.57 14.62 -4.27
C LEU A 165 -1.22 15.53 -3.09
N GLY A 166 -1.77 16.75 -3.09
CA GLY A 166 -1.40 17.74 -2.08
C GLY A 166 0.12 17.92 -1.99
N PRO A 167 0.73 17.70 -0.81
CA PRO A 167 2.17 17.84 -0.65
C PRO A 167 2.99 16.60 -1.08
N LEU A 168 2.33 15.51 -1.49
CA LEU A 168 2.94 14.21 -1.79
C LEU A 168 3.15 14.02 -3.28
N ALA A 169 4.39 13.83 -3.72
CA ALA A 169 4.68 13.41 -5.08
C ALA A 169 4.67 11.87 -5.16
N ILE A 170 3.99 11.33 -6.17
CA ILE A 170 3.77 9.89 -6.35
C ILE A 170 4.27 9.48 -7.73
N THR A 171 5.17 8.51 -7.76
CA THR A 171 5.65 7.89 -9.00
C THR A 171 5.17 6.44 -9.04
N PRO A 172 4.30 6.06 -9.99
CA PRO A 172 3.95 4.67 -10.21
C PRO A 172 5.16 3.92 -10.75
N VAL A 173 5.39 2.73 -10.22
CA VAL A 173 6.51 1.85 -10.56
C VAL A 173 5.93 0.56 -11.13
N PRO A 174 5.86 0.41 -12.47
CA PRO A 174 5.39 -0.82 -13.08
C PRO A 174 6.25 -2.01 -12.64
N VAL A 175 5.63 -3.08 -12.14
CA VAL A 175 6.33 -4.29 -11.70
C VAL A 175 5.73 -5.52 -12.38
N LEU A 176 6.50 -6.59 -12.48
CA LEU A 176 6.00 -7.85 -13.00
C LEU A 176 5.35 -8.66 -11.86
N HIS A 177 4.06 -8.81 -11.95
CA HIS A 177 3.25 -9.75 -11.19
C HIS A 177 2.41 -10.52 -12.21
N PRO A 178 2.78 -11.79 -12.56
CA PRO A 178 2.28 -12.47 -13.74
C PRO A 178 0.76 -12.45 -13.89
N LYS A 179 0.30 -12.12 -15.11
CA LYS A 179 -1.10 -12.10 -15.59
C LYS A 179 -1.95 -10.91 -15.13
N VAL A 180 -1.40 -9.94 -14.41
CA VAL A 180 -2.15 -8.75 -14.01
C VAL A 180 -1.26 -7.51 -14.08
N GLU A 181 -1.79 -6.40 -14.59
CA GLU A 181 -1.13 -5.11 -14.51
C GLU A 181 -0.94 -4.71 -13.04
N THR A 182 0.31 -4.48 -12.64
CA THR A 182 0.64 -4.17 -11.25
C THR A 182 1.59 -2.99 -11.15
N PHE A 183 1.24 -2.06 -10.27
CA PHE A 183 2.08 -0.95 -9.89
C PHE A 183 2.49 -1.07 -8.42
N GLY A 184 3.79 -0.90 -8.16
CA GLY A 184 4.24 -0.34 -6.90
C GLY A 184 4.18 1.18 -6.96
N TYR A 185 4.46 1.84 -5.85
CA TYR A 185 4.48 3.30 -5.77
C TYR A 185 5.71 3.79 -5.03
N ARG A 186 6.39 4.79 -5.61
CA ARG A 186 7.37 5.61 -4.91
C ARG A 186 6.68 6.89 -4.45
N PHE A 187 6.91 7.24 -3.20
CA PHE A 187 6.43 8.45 -2.55
C PHE A 187 7.61 9.34 -2.17
N ASP A 188 7.66 10.54 -2.72
CA ASP A 188 8.58 11.58 -2.27
C ASP A 188 7.85 12.45 -1.24
N LEU A 189 8.19 12.27 0.04
CA LEU A 189 7.47 12.83 1.17
C LEU A 189 7.82 14.30 1.39
N PRO A 190 6.88 15.14 1.91
CA PRO A 190 7.14 16.55 2.19
C PRO A 190 8.22 16.77 3.26
N THR A 191 8.58 15.74 4.02
CA THR A 191 9.68 15.74 4.99
C THR A 191 11.07 15.63 4.34
N GLY A 192 11.13 15.34 3.03
CA GLY A 192 12.34 15.11 2.25
C GLY A 192 12.80 13.66 2.19
N HIS A 193 12.03 12.74 2.79
CA HIS A 193 12.30 11.30 2.70
C HIS A 193 11.64 10.67 1.48
N THR A 194 12.15 9.50 1.10
CA THR A 194 11.64 8.67 0.01
C THR A 194 11.19 7.31 0.52
N LEU A 195 10.00 6.88 0.13
CA LEU A 195 9.40 5.60 0.48
C LEU A 195 8.95 4.89 -0.80
N ALA A 196 9.33 3.64 -1.00
CA ALA A 196 8.74 2.78 -2.04
C ALA A 196 7.93 1.65 -1.41
N TYR A 197 6.74 1.37 -1.98
CA TYR A 197 5.85 0.28 -1.59
C TYR A 197 5.61 -0.65 -2.79
N LEU A 198 6.11 -1.87 -2.70
CA LEU A 198 6.08 -2.92 -3.74
C LEU A 198 5.54 -4.20 -3.10
N SER A 199 4.22 -4.27 -2.86
CA SER A 199 3.59 -5.36 -2.09
C SER A 199 3.56 -6.69 -2.82
N ASP A 200 3.35 -6.65 -4.13
CA ASP A 200 3.17 -7.82 -4.99
C ASP A 200 4.08 -7.69 -6.19
N VAL A 201 5.19 -8.39 -6.14
CA VAL A 201 6.20 -8.28 -7.19
C VAL A 201 6.96 -9.58 -7.37
N LYS A 202 7.07 -10.05 -8.60
CA LYS A 202 7.98 -11.14 -8.99
C LYS A 202 9.29 -10.59 -9.48
N GLU A 203 9.25 -9.50 -10.23
CA GLU A 203 10.44 -8.88 -10.82
C GLU A 203 10.22 -7.38 -11.01
N ILE A 204 11.26 -6.59 -10.79
CA ILE A 204 11.29 -5.16 -11.08
C ILE A 204 12.05 -4.98 -12.39
N PRO A 205 11.39 -4.60 -13.51
CA PRO A 205 12.06 -4.37 -14.78
C PRO A 205 13.16 -3.28 -14.68
N PRO A 206 14.20 -3.32 -15.52
CA PRO A 206 15.27 -2.31 -15.48
C PRO A 206 14.79 -0.86 -15.57
N ALA A 207 13.77 -0.58 -16.40
CA ALA A 207 13.16 0.74 -16.51
C ALA A 207 12.50 1.19 -15.20
N SER A 208 11.87 0.26 -14.47
CA SER A 208 11.23 0.53 -13.18
C SER A 208 12.24 0.68 -12.05
N ARG A 209 13.38 -0.03 -12.09
CA ARG A 209 14.49 0.17 -11.14
C ARG A 209 15.03 1.58 -11.20
N ALA A 210 15.09 2.18 -12.40
CA ALA A 210 15.52 3.56 -12.60
C ALA A 210 14.58 4.61 -11.94
N LEU A 211 13.36 4.21 -11.56
CA LEU A 211 12.41 5.04 -10.80
C LEU A 211 12.61 4.98 -9.28
N LEU A 212 13.53 4.14 -8.80
CA LEU A 212 13.75 3.84 -7.38
C LEU A 212 15.15 4.29 -6.88
N PRO A 213 15.70 5.46 -7.30
CA PRO A 213 16.97 5.92 -6.76
C PRO A 213 16.82 6.41 -5.32
N ASP A 214 17.90 6.29 -4.54
CA ASP A 214 18.09 6.93 -3.23
C ASP A 214 16.92 6.73 -2.25
N LEU A 215 16.49 5.49 -2.06
CA LEU A 215 15.38 5.16 -1.16
C LEU A 215 15.82 5.22 0.31
N ASP A 216 15.08 5.97 1.13
CA ASP A 216 15.20 5.86 2.59
C ASP A 216 14.55 4.57 3.08
N ILE A 217 13.36 4.26 2.58
CA ILE A 217 12.61 3.05 2.93
C ILE A 217 12.16 2.31 1.67
N LEU A 218 12.43 1.01 1.62
CA LEU A 218 11.84 0.09 0.65
C LEU A 218 10.95 -0.92 1.38
N ILE A 219 9.65 -0.92 1.08
CA ILE A 219 8.71 -1.96 1.48
C ILE A 219 8.54 -2.89 0.28
N ILE A 220 8.86 -4.18 0.45
CA ILE A 220 8.95 -5.12 -0.67
C ILE A 220 8.36 -6.48 -0.34
N ASP A 221 7.75 -7.10 -1.35
CA ASP A 221 7.27 -8.48 -1.33
C ASP A 221 8.38 -9.46 -0.94
N ALA A 222 8.08 -10.36 0.00
CA ALA A 222 8.94 -11.48 0.36
C ALA A 222 8.08 -12.64 0.85
N LEU A 223 7.28 -13.18 -0.05
CA LEU A 223 6.17 -14.09 0.25
C LEU A 223 6.55 -15.21 1.23
N ARG A 224 7.64 -15.95 0.95
CA ARG A 224 8.07 -17.13 1.71
C ARG A 224 9.54 -17.48 1.38
N PRO A 225 10.19 -18.39 2.15
CA PRO A 225 11.57 -18.80 1.85
C PRO A 225 11.74 -19.53 0.51
N SER A 226 10.74 -20.37 0.13
CA SER A 226 10.83 -21.15 -1.11
C SER A 226 10.35 -20.34 -2.33
N PRO A 227 10.86 -20.63 -3.55
CA PRO A 227 10.47 -19.93 -4.77
C PRO A 227 8.96 -19.95 -5.03
N HIS A 228 8.47 -18.86 -5.64
CA HIS A 228 7.08 -18.73 -6.06
C HIS A 228 7.02 -18.17 -7.50
N PRO A 229 6.04 -18.60 -8.33
CA PRO A 229 5.98 -18.17 -9.72
C PRO A 229 5.56 -16.72 -9.93
N THR A 230 4.85 -16.10 -8.98
CA THR A 230 4.26 -14.77 -9.12
C THR A 230 4.73 -13.74 -8.09
N HIS A 231 5.46 -14.16 -7.07
CA HIS A 231 5.99 -13.31 -5.99
C HIS A 231 7.47 -13.53 -5.80
N MET A 232 8.16 -12.56 -5.23
CA MET A 232 9.52 -12.78 -4.74
C MET A 232 9.49 -13.72 -3.53
N ASN A 233 10.46 -14.63 -3.50
CA ASN A 233 10.81 -15.29 -2.25
C ASN A 233 11.77 -14.39 -1.44
N VAL A 234 12.13 -14.80 -0.23
CA VAL A 234 13.00 -14.01 0.64
C VAL A 234 14.37 -13.77 0.01
N GLU A 235 14.98 -14.76 -0.65
CA GLU A 235 16.28 -14.64 -1.31
C GLU A 235 16.25 -13.62 -2.45
N GLU A 236 15.23 -13.66 -3.31
CA GLU A 236 15.01 -12.72 -4.41
C GLU A 236 14.78 -11.29 -3.90
N ALA A 237 14.03 -11.15 -2.79
CA ALA A 237 13.81 -9.85 -2.14
C ALA A 237 15.13 -9.29 -1.56
N LEU A 238 15.93 -10.11 -0.87
CA LEU A 238 17.22 -9.69 -0.32
C LEU A 238 18.21 -9.31 -1.42
N ALA A 239 18.24 -10.05 -2.53
CA ALA A 239 19.07 -9.70 -3.69
C ALA A 239 18.65 -8.35 -4.30
N THR A 240 17.33 -8.09 -4.40
CA THR A 240 16.79 -6.80 -4.86
C THR A 240 17.13 -5.65 -3.91
N ILE A 241 17.06 -5.87 -2.60
CA ILE A 241 17.46 -4.90 -1.57
C ILE A 241 18.96 -4.57 -1.69
N ALA A 242 19.80 -5.59 -1.89
CA ALA A 242 21.23 -5.38 -2.06
C ALA A 242 21.59 -4.60 -3.33
N ASP A 243 20.80 -4.73 -4.39
CA ASP A 243 20.96 -3.98 -5.64
C ASP A 243 20.46 -2.51 -5.52
N LEU A 244 19.30 -2.30 -4.94
CA LEU A 244 18.69 -0.96 -4.78
C LEU A 244 19.30 -0.14 -3.64
N GLN A 245 19.96 -0.79 -2.66
CA GLN A 245 20.64 -0.18 -1.52
C GLN A 245 19.83 0.87 -0.75
N PRO A 246 18.56 0.58 -0.36
CA PRO A 246 17.80 1.50 0.48
C PRO A 246 18.48 1.66 1.86
N SER A 247 18.23 2.79 2.53
CA SER A 247 18.70 2.97 3.92
C SER A 247 18.12 1.92 4.87
N ARG A 248 16.88 1.50 4.63
CA ARG A 248 16.21 0.39 5.33
C ARG A 248 15.21 -0.30 4.41
N ALA A 249 15.06 -1.62 4.57
CA ALA A 249 14.04 -2.40 3.90
C ALA A 249 13.10 -3.10 4.88
N ILE A 250 11.83 -3.26 4.48
CA ILE A 250 10.79 -3.92 5.26
C ILE A 250 10.10 -4.94 4.36
N LEU A 251 10.19 -6.21 4.75
CA LEU A 251 9.56 -7.31 4.02
C LEU A 251 8.07 -7.37 4.37
N THR A 252 7.22 -7.46 3.36
CA THR A 252 5.75 -7.53 3.48
C THR A 252 5.16 -8.66 2.63
N HIS A 253 3.84 -8.78 2.58
CA HIS A 253 3.10 -9.83 1.87
C HIS A 253 3.49 -11.24 2.32
N LEU A 254 3.68 -11.40 3.65
CA LEU A 254 4.30 -12.57 4.27
C LEU A 254 3.30 -13.72 4.44
N ALA A 255 3.69 -14.91 4.00
CA ALA A 255 2.93 -16.14 4.19
C ALA A 255 3.25 -16.83 5.53
N HIS A 256 2.52 -17.91 5.83
CA HIS A 256 2.59 -18.63 7.09
C HIS A 256 3.85 -19.52 7.25
N GLU A 257 4.71 -19.57 6.24
CA GLU A 257 6.03 -20.23 6.34
C GLU A 257 7.07 -19.38 7.09
N ILE A 258 6.74 -18.10 7.36
CA ILE A 258 7.63 -17.18 8.06
C ILE A 258 7.10 -16.94 9.48
N ASP A 259 7.78 -17.50 10.49
CA ASP A 259 7.51 -17.18 11.90
C ASP A 259 8.17 -15.86 12.28
N TYR A 260 7.36 -14.85 12.63
CA TYR A 260 7.85 -13.51 13.00
C TYR A 260 8.89 -13.52 14.12
N ARG A 261 8.78 -14.47 15.06
CA ARG A 261 9.64 -14.57 16.25
C ARG A 261 11.08 -14.97 15.94
N THR A 262 11.25 -15.86 14.95
CA THR A 262 12.54 -16.48 14.63
C THR A 262 13.09 -16.02 13.27
N ALA A 263 12.27 -15.31 12.48
CA ALA A 263 12.58 -14.96 11.09
C ALA A 263 13.93 -14.24 10.91
N ARG A 264 14.35 -13.39 11.86
CA ARG A 264 15.63 -12.71 11.74
C ARG A 264 16.79 -13.70 11.67
N GLU A 265 16.75 -14.74 12.50
CA GLU A 265 17.78 -15.78 12.55
C GLU A 265 17.60 -16.80 11.41
N ASP A 266 16.37 -17.31 11.23
CA ASP A 266 16.03 -18.34 10.26
C ASP A 266 16.31 -17.90 8.81
N LEU A 267 16.12 -16.60 8.51
CA LEU A 267 16.30 -16.02 7.19
C LEU A 267 17.63 -15.23 7.07
N ALA A 268 18.45 -15.21 8.12
CA ALA A 268 19.73 -14.47 8.18
C ALA A 268 19.57 -13.00 7.70
N LEU A 269 18.54 -12.30 8.19
CA LEU A 269 18.24 -10.95 7.74
C LEU A 269 19.33 -9.94 8.13
N PRO A 270 19.82 -9.11 7.19
CA PRO A 270 20.74 -8.01 7.50
C PRO A 270 20.09 -7.01 8.51
N ASP A 271 20.93 -6.24 9.22
CA ASP A 271 20.45 -5.26 10.22
C ASP A 271 19.55 -4.17 9.62
N SER A 272 19.77 -3.83 8.35
CA SER A 272 18.92 -2.88 7.61
C SER A 272 17.58 -3.46 7.14
N VAL A 273 17.34 -4.77 7.33
CA VAL A 273 16.14 -5.46 6.89
C VAL A 273 15.31 -5.92 8.09
N SER A 274 14.00 -5.70 8.04
CA SER A 274 13.04 -6.16 9.06
C SER A 274 11.79 -6.72 8.42
N LEU A 275 11.00 -7.50 9.19
CA LEU A 275 9.66 -7.89 8.78
C LEU A 275 8.64 -6.82 9.14
N ALA A 276 7.65 -6.64 8.28
CA ALA A 276 6.43 -5.92 8.62
C ALA A 276 5.56 -6.76 9.58
N HIS A 277 4.74 -6.08 10.35
CA HIS A 277 3.59 -6.65 11.08
C HIS A 277 2.42 -5.67 11.00
N ASP A 278 1.23 -6.18 11.16
CA ASP A 278 0.02 -5.36 11.19
C ASP A 278 0.10 -4.32 12.31
N GLY A 279 -0.20 -3.05 11.98
CA GLY A 279 -0.08 -1.93 12.91
C GLY A 279 1.33 -1.35 13.05
N LEU A 280 2.35 -1.84 12.33
CA LEU A 280 3.67 -1.22 12.29
C LEU A 280 3.56 0.21 11.75
N LYS A 281 4.19 1.16 12.44
CA LYS A 281 4.19 2.57 12.03
C LYS A 281 5.61 3.10 11.83
N LEU A 282 5.80 3.76 10.69
CA LEU A 282 7.00 4.52 10.36
C LEU A 282 6.68 6.00 10.46
N ARG A 283 7.42 6.74 11.26
CA ARG A 283 7.28 8.18 11.38
C ARG A 283 8.46 8.88 10.72
N PHE A 284 8.18 9.81 9.83
CA PHE A 284 9.14 10.61 9.08
C PHE A 284 9.06 12.05 9.58
N GLU A 285 10.18 12.57 10.08
CA GLU A 285 10.30 13.95 10.55
C GLU A 285 11.38 14.70 9.76
N LYS A 286 11.12 15.95 9.43
CA LYS A 286 12.09 16.75 8.69
C LYS A 286 13.39 16.89 9.44
N GLY A 287 14.52 16.64 8.74
CA GLY A 287 15.86 16.76 9.31
C GLY A 287 16.35 15.50 10.03
N GLU A 288 15.54 14.47 10.17
CA GLU A 288 15.98 13.15 10.61
C GLU A 288 16.53 12.36 9.40
N ARG A 289 17.57 11.56 9.64
CA ARG A 289 18.18 10.74 8.57
C ARG A 289 17.40 9.47 8.24
N CYS A 290 16.55 9.01 9.18
CA CYS A 290 15.80 7.75 9.02
C CYS A 290 14.42 7.88 9.65
N ALA A 291 13.45 7.17 9.10
CA ALA A 291 12.16 6.99 9.73
C ALA A 291 12.30 6.30 11.11
N ARG A 292 11.49 6.75 12.07
CA ARG A 292 11.40 6.09 13.39
C ARG A 292 10.33 5.01 13.35
N LEU A 293 10.66 3.82 13.85
CA LEU A 293 9.67 2.82 14.18
C LEU A 293 8.95 3.26 15.46
N LEU A 294 7.61 3.39 15.39
CA LEU A 294 6.82 3.66 16.58
C LEU A 294 6.44 2.35 17.26
N PRO A 295 6.43 2.32 18.62
CA PRO A 295 5.93 1.15 19.33
C PRO A 295 4.44 0.91 18.97
N PRO A 296 3.97 -0.35 19.04
CA PRO A 296 2.56 -0.64 18.86
C PRO A 296 1.71 0.18 19.83
N THR A 297 0.61 0.71 19.34
CA THR A 297 -0.38 1.39 20.19
C THR A 297 -1.01 0.37 21.12
N SER A 298 -0.83 0.56 22.43
CA SER A 298 -1.41 -0.28 23.50
C SER A 298 -2.93 -0.26 23.50
#